data_354c175309832121ac604a5e7644b9d9
#
_entry.id   354c175309832121ac604a5e7644b9d9
#
_cell.length_a   1.000
_cell.length_b   1.000
_cell.length_c   1.000
_cell.angle_alpha   90.00
_cell.angle_beta   90.00
_cell.angle_gamma   90.00
#
_symmetry.space_group_name_H-M   'P 1'
#
loop_
_entity.id
_entity.type
_entity.pdbx_description
1 polymer ?
#
loop_
_entity_poly.entity_id
_entity_poly.type
_entity_poly.pdbx_seq_one_letter_code
_entity_poly.pdbx_strand_id
1 'polypeptide(L)'
;KKKKKEKQIKRKKQRRKDVLTIKQYVKASSLEEAYELNQKKSNVVLGGMLWLKMQRKNVGTAIDLSGLGLDTIEEDEKEYRIGAMVTLRQLEQHAGLNAWTGNALQESVKHIVGVQFRNMATVGGSIFGRYGFSDVLTVMMALDAQVELYKRGRISVEEFAALPYDRDILTGIVIPKKPVKAVYLSQRNTKTDFPVLTCCVSQVEDEIRCVIGARPMKAVCLRDEKGILSQGINKE
;
A
#
# COMPACT_ATOMS: atom_id res chain seq x y z
N LYS A 1 7.95 22.35 -46.90
CA LYS A 1 8.94 21.81 -45.95
C LYS A 1 8.70 22.31 -44.50
N LYS A 2 8.37 23.60 -44.27
CA LYS A 2 8.14 24.22 -42.93
C LYS A 2 6.96 23.57 -42.17
N LYS A 3 5.79 23.39 -42.81
CA LYS A 3 4.61 22.74 -42.23
C LYS A 3 4.85 21.27 -41.82
N LYS A 4 5.70 20.54 -42.56
CA LYS A 4 6.06 19.15 -42.25
C LYS A 4 6.96 19.06 -41.02
N LYS A 5 7.90 20.01 -40.86
CA LYS A 5 8.77 20.16 -39.69
C LYS A 5 7.97 20.56 -38.45
N GLU A 6 7.04 21.49 -38.56
CA GLU A 6 6.14 21.90 -37.44
C GLU A 6 5.23 20.75 -37.00
N LYS A 7 4.69 19.98 -37.94
CA LYS A 7 3.87 18.78 -37.63
C LYS A 7 4.68 17.69 -36.94
N GLN A 8 5.96 17.51 -37.34
CA GLN A 8 6.86 16.59 -36.65
C GLN A 8 7.25 17.06 -35.24
N ILE A 9 7.48 18.37 -35.06
CA ILE A 9 7.81 18.95 -33.75
C ILE A 9 6.59 18.84 -32.82
N LYS A 10 5.36 19.13 -33.32
CA LYS A 10 4.11 18.94 -32.55
C LYS A 10 3.91 17.47 -32.18
N ARG A 11 4.13 16.52 -33.10
CA ARG A 11 4.05 15.08 -32.83
C ARG A 11 5.09 14.60 -31.80
N LYS A 12 6.35 15.11 -31.88
CA LYS A 12 7.38 14.82 -30.88
C LYS A 12 7.04 15.42 -29.50
N LYS A 13 6.48 16.64 -29.44
CA LYS A 13 6.00 17.26 -28.20
C LYS A 13 4.79 16.50 -27.63
N GLN A 14 3.87 16.06 -28.48
CA GLN A 14 2.71 15.24 -28.07
C GLN A 14 3.15 13.89 -27.52
N ARG A 15 4.06 13.15 -28.22
CA ARG A 15 4.61 11.88 -27.74
C ARG A 15 5.35 12.01 -26.40
N ARG A 16 6.01 13.15 -26.12
CA ARG A 16 6.66 13.41 -24.82
C ARG A 16 5.68 13.63 -23.67
N LYS A 17 4.42 13.99 -23.98
CA LYS A 17 3.34 14.12 -22.97
C LYS A 17 2.65 12.79 -22.67
N ASP A 18 2.86 11.78 -23.49
CA ASP A 18 2.14 10.50 -23.42
C ASP A 18 2.92 9.39 -22.73
N VAL A 19 4.08 9.69 -22.11
CA VAL A 19 4.96 8.71 -21.47
C VAL A 19 5.48 9.26 -20.15
N LEU A 20 5.70 8.38 -19.18
CA LEU A 20 6.47 8.72 -17.99
C LEU A 20 7.88 9.14 -18.38
N THR A 21 8.32 10.30 -17.92
CA THR A 21 9.68 10.80 -18.11
C THR A 21 10.32 11.09 -16.76
N ILE A 22 11.47 10.51 -16.51
CA ILE A 22 12.27 10.74 -15.30
C ILE A 22 13.52 11.49 -15.73
N LYS A 23 13.78 12.67 -15.15
CA LYS A 23 14.95 13.49 -15.47
C LYS A 23 16.20 13.03 -14.72
N GLN A 24 16.02 12.62 -13.47
CA GLN A 24 17.09 12.21 -12.59
C GLN A 24 16.64 11.02 -11.75
N TYR A 25 17.56 10.11 -11.47
CA TYR A 25 17.40 9.01 -10.53
C TYR A 25 18.42 9.18 -9.40
N VAL A 26 17.96 9.00 -8.17
CA VAL A 26 18.79 9.04 -6.96
C VAL A 26 18.46 7.84 -6.10
N LYS A 27 19.45 6.99 -5.83
CA LYS A 27 19.38 5.99 -4.79
C LYS A 27 19.78 6.68 -3.49
N ALA A 28 18.80 6.91 -2.61
CA ALA A 28 19.04 7.63 -1.37
C ALA A 28 19.99 6.85 -0.45
N SER A 29 20.92 7.57 0.16
CA SER A 29 21.89 7.04 1.13
C SER A 29 21.35 7.07 2.57
N SER A 30 20.31 7.87 2.81
CA SER A 30 19.67 8.01 4.11
C SER A 30 18.19 8.39 3.99
N LEU A 31 17.42 8.18 5.05
CA LEU A 31 16.02 8.63 5.12
C LEU A 31 15.93 10.17 5.10
N GLU A 32 16.90 10.86 5.64
CA GLU A 32 16.98 12.31 5.62
C GLU A 32 17.12 12.83 4.19
N GLU A 33 18.07 12.30 3.41
CA GLU A 33 18.23 12.64 2.00
C GLU A 33 16.94 12.36 1.20
N ALA A 34 16.34 11.18 1.42
CA ALA A 34 15.09 10.83 0.77
C ALA A 34 13.96 11.81 1.10
N TYR A 35 13.85 12.21 2.36
CA TYR A 35 12.86 13.18 2.82
C TYR A 35 13.07 14.55 2.20
N GLU A 36 14.28 15.08 2.23
CA GLU A 36 14.61 16.40 1.65
C GLU A 36 14.32 16.44 0.14
N LEU A 37 14.77 15.41 -0.58
CA LEU A 37 14.47 15.28 -2.00
C LEU A 37 12.97 15.21 -2.28
N ASN A 38 12.21 14.54 -1.40
CA ASN A 38 10.76 14.37 -1.57
C ASN A 38 9.98 15.67 -1.34
N GLN A 39 10.53 16.70 -0.68
CA GLN A 39 9.83 17.97 -0.47
C GLN A 39 9.54 18.70 -1.79
N LYS A 40 10.30 18.44 -2.84
CA LYS A 40 10.08 19.02 -4.16
C LYS A 40 8.92 18.32 -4.89
N LYS A 41 7.86 19.07 -5.24
CA LYS A 41 6.62 18.53 -5.86
C LYS A 41 6.83 17.71 -7.13
N SER A 42 7.91 17.98 -7.89
CA SER A 42 8.24 17.22 -9.10
C SER A 42 8.88 15.87 -8.83
N ASN A 43 9.32 15.61 -7.61
CA ASN A 43 10.02 14.39 -7.23
C ASN A 43 9.04 13.32 -6.72
N VAL A 44 9.42 12.07 -6.83
CA VAL A 44 8.58 10.93 -6.48
C VAL A 44 9.44 9.85 -5.84
N VAL A 45 8.99 9.34 -4.70
CA VAL A 45 9.55 8.14 -4.08
C VAL A 45 9.11 6.91 -4.88
N LEU A 46 10.05 6.02 -5.14
CA LEU A 46 9.81 4.77 -5.84
C LEU A 46 9.44 3.66 -4.86
N GLY A 47 8.32 2.99 -5.14
CA GLY A 47 8.09 1.63 -4.70
C GLY A 47 8.40 0.67 -5.87
N GLY A 48 7.53 -0.31 -6.13
CA GLY A 48 7.70 -1.23 -7.26
C GLY A 48 7.50 -0.63 -8.67
N MET A 49 7.27 0.66 -8.80
CA MET A 49 7.02 1.42 -10.04
C MET A 49 5.81 0.97 -10.89
N LEU A 50 5.03 0.01 -10.45
CA LEU A 50 4.00 -0.63 -11.28
C LEU A 50 2.90 0.34 -11.72
N TRP A 51 2.48 1.24 -10.86
CA TRP A 51 1.54 2.30 -11.18
C TRP A 51 2.20 3.52 -11.81
N LEU A 52 3.39 3.89 -11.32
CA LEU A 52 4.10 5.06 -11.79
C LEU A 52 4.44 4.95 -13.27
N LYS A 53 4.89 3.77 -13.73
CA LYS A 53 5.26 3.55 -15.13
C LYS A 53 4.09 3.70 -16.12
N MET A 54 2.85 3.56 -15.65
CA MET A 54 1.65 3.72 -16.47
C MET A 54 1.14 5.16 -16.52
N GLN A 55 1.70 6.04 -15.69
CA GLN A 55 1.29 7.45 -15.64
C GLN A 55 1.94 8.28 -16.74
N ARG A 56 1.21 9.27 -17.21
CA ARG A 56 1.70 10.31 -18.13
C ARG A 56 2.24 11.49 -17.34
N LYS A 57 3.44 11.34 -16.76
CA LYS A 57 3.98 12.30 -15.79
C LYS A 57 5.44 12.63 -16.08
N ASN A 58 5.82 13.89 -15.87
CA ASN A 58 7.23 14.30 -15.84
C ASN A 58 7.69 14.33 -14.38
N VAL A 59 8.61 13.43 -14.04
CA VAL A 59 9.24 13.33 -12.73
C VAL A 59 10.58 14.07 -12.78
N GLY A 60 10.82 14.93 -11.80
CA GLY A 60 12.09 15.64 -11.62
C GLY A 60 13.16 14.64 -11.18
N THR A 61 13.02 14.10 -9.98
CA THR A 61 13.87 13.07 -9.41
C THR A 61 13.05 11.89 -8.98
N ALA A 62 13.42 10.70 -9.43
CA ALA A 62 12.93 9.44 -8.88
C ALA A 62 13.84 9.05 -7.71
N ILE A 63 13.26 8.92 -6.52
CA ILE A 63 13.95 8.65 -5.26
C ILE A 63 13.79 7.17 -4.94
N ASP A 64 14.87 6.43 -4.96
CA ASP A 64 14.90 4.99 -4.67
C ASP A 64 15.35 4.75 -3.24
N LEU A 65 14.54 4.00 -2.49
CA LEU A 65 14.77 3.64 -1.09
C LEU A 65 15.44 2.26 -0.92
N SER A 66 15.75 1.55 -2.01
CA SER A 66 16.24 0.16 -1.95
C SER A 66 17.59 -0.03 -1.22
N GLY A 67 18.30 1.06 -0.94
CA GLY A 67 19.56 1.04 -0.18
C GLY A 67 19.40 1.20 1.34
N LEU A 68 18.18 1.38 1.84
CA LEU A 68 17.93 1.80 3.23
C LEU A 68 17.51 0.65 4.17
N GLY A 69 17.58 -0.60 3.72
CA GLY A 69 17.22 -1.77 4.54
C GLY A 69 15.72 -1.87 4.86
N LEU A 70 14.87 -1.28 4.02
CA LEU A 70 13.41 -1.28 4.23
C LEU A 70 12.68 -2.45 3.55
N ASP A 71 13.39 -3.49 3.16
CA ASP A 71 12.91 -4.67 2.43
C ASP A 71 12.87 -5.95 3.28
N THR A 72 12.92 -5.79 4.60
CA THR A 72 12.90 -6.88 5.59
C THR A 72 11.58 -6.92 6.36
N ILE A 73 11.24 -8.12 6.84
CA ILE A 73 10.19 -8.35 7.83
C ILE A 73 10.89 -8.78 9.12
N GLU A 74 10.78 -7.97 10.13
CA GLU A 74 11.35 -8.21 11.45
C GLU A 74 10.25 -8.64 12.41
N GLU A 75 10.60 -9.53 13.34
CA GLU A 75 9.70 -10.07 14.34
C GLU A 75 10.36 -10.04 15.70
N ASP A 76 9.68 -9.47 16.68
CA ASP A 76 10.07 -9.57 18.07
C ASP A 76 8.90 -10.12 18.93
N GLU A 77 8.99 -10.05 20.24
CA GLU A 77 7.97 -10.54 21.16
C GLU A 77 6.68 -9.70 21.12
N LYS A 78 6.74 -8.46 20.67
CA LYS A 78 5.66 -7.47 20.76
C LYS A 78 5.02 -7.13 19.42
N GLU A 79 5.79 -7.19 18.35
CA GLU A 79 5.32 -6.72 17.04
C GLU A 79 6.00 -7.40 15.85
N TYR A 80 5.33 -7.35 14.71
CA TYR A 80 5.94 -7.51 13.39
C TYR A 80 6.19 -6.15 12.79
N ARG A 81 7.40 -5.91 12.29
CA ARG A 81 7.76 -4.70 11.55
C ARG A 81 8.05 -5.06 10.10
N ILE A 82 7.23 -4.55 9.20
CA ILE A 82 7.28 -4.82 7.77
C ILE A 82 7.81 -3.58 7.09
N GLY A 83 9.01 -3.62 6.54
CA GLY A 83 9.60 -2.49 5.83
C GLY A 83 8.78 -2.08 4.60
N ALA A 84 8.79 -0.79 4.27
CA ALA A 84 7.97 -0.25 3.18
C ALA A 84 8.34 -0.81 1.80
N MET A 85 9.57 -1.30 1.63
CA MET A 85 10.08 -1.90 0.39
C MET A 85 9.89 -3.42 0.34
N VAL A 86 9.35 -4.05 1.38
CA VAL A 86 8.93 -5.46 1.36
C VAL A 86 7.95 -5.67 0.23
N THR A 87 8.19 -6.68 -0.59
CA THR A 87 7.33 -7.01 -1.72
C THR A 87 6.05 -7.73 -1.26
N LEU A 88 4.98 -7.61 -2.04
CA LEU A 88 3.75 -8.36 -1.75
C LEU A 88 3.99 -9.88 -1.80
N ARG A 89 5.00 -10.33 -2.57
CA ARG A 89 5.37 -11.74 -2.61
C ARG A 89 6.04 -12.20 -1.32
N GLN A 90 6.93 -11.42 -0.73
CA GLN A 90 7.51 -11.72 0.58
C GLN A 90 6.41 -11.78 1.65
N LEU A 91 5.47 -10.82 1.64
CA LEU A 91 4.32 -10.84 2.55
C LEU A 91 3.45 -12.09 2.36
N GLU A 92 3.15 -12.47 1.10
CA GLU A 92 2.37 -13.66 0.75
C GLU A 92 3.01 -14.95 1.27
N GLN A 93 4.35 -15.02 1.29
CA GLN A 93 5.10 -16.22 1.64
C GLN A 93 5.60 -16.28 3.09
N HIS A 94 5.41 -15.23 3.86
CA HIS A 94 5.95 -15.17 5.23
C HIS A 94 5.17 -16.09 6.17
N ALA A 95 5.76 -17.24 6.51
CA ALA A 95 5.08 -18.30 7.25
C ALA A 95 4.55 -17.84 8.63
N GLY A 96 5.37 -17.13 9.43
CA GLY A 96 4.99 -16.67 10.77
C GLY A 96 3.81 -15.72 10.75
N LEU A 97 3.86 -14.67 9.90
CA LEU A 97 2.77 -13.70 9.75
C LEU A 97 1.47 -14.37 9.30
N ASN A 98 1.56 -15.28 8.32
CA ASN A 98 0.37 -15.95 7.79
C ASN A 98 -0.24 -16.91 8.81
N ALA A 99 0.57 -17.67 9.53
CA ALA A 99 0.07 -18.53 10.61
C ALA A 99 -0.60 -17.69 11.72
N TRP A 100 0.03 -16.59 12.12
CA TRP A 100 -0.49 -15.72 13.18
C TRP A 100 -1.81 -15.02 12.81
N THR A 101 -1.97 -14.61 11.54
CA THR A 101 -3.20 -13.94 11.04
C THR A 101 -4.25 -14.90 10.49
N GLY A 102 -4.11 -16.21 10.65
CA GLY A 102 -5.02 -17.20 10.04
C GLY A 102 -5.05 -17.13 8.51
N ASN A 103 -3.92 -16.80 7.88
CA ASN A 103 -3.74 -16.57 6.45
C ASN A 103 -4.45 -15.32 5.87
N ALA A 104 -5.03 -14.45 6.68
CA ALA A 104 -5.72 -13.27 6.15
C ALA A 104 -4.81 -12.37 5.30
N LEU A 105 -3.52 -12.24 5.66
CA LEU A 105 -2.54 -11.50 4.86
C LEU A 105 -2.25 -12.17 3.52
N GLN A 106 -2.02 -13.48 3.50
CA GLN A 106 -1.84 -14.24 2.26
C GLN A 106 -3.06 -14.12 1.35
N GLU A 107 -4.27 -14.30 1.91
CA GLU A 107 -5.53 -14.18 1.18
C GLU A 107 -5.69 -12.81 0.55
N SER A 108 -5.30 -11.74 1.25
CA SER A 108 -5.42 -10.36 0.75
C SER A 108 -4.56 -10.10 -0.49
N VAL A 109 -3.40 -10.73 -0.61
CA VAL A 109 -2.45 -10.42 -1.69
C VAL A 109 -2.43 -11.44 -2.82
N LYS A 110 -2.82 -12.70 -2.60
CA LYS A 110 -2.65 -13.80 -3.56
C LYS A 110 -3.32 -13.59 -4.93
N HIS A 111 -4.36 -12.74 -4.98
CA HIS A 111 -5.10 -12.42 -6.19
C HIS A 111 -4.72 -11.05 -6.80
N ILE A 112 -3.74 -10.35 -6.23
CA ILE A 112 -3.23 -9.11 -6.82
C ILE A 112 -2.40 -9.46 -8.06
N VAL A 113 -3.05 -9.36 -9.22
CA VAL A 113 -2.50 -9.64 -10.57
C VAL A 113 -1.84 -11.03 -10.63
N GLY A 114 -0.53 -11.11 -10.71
CA GLY A 114 0.25 -12.35 -10.80
C GLY A 114 1.52 -12.30 -9.96
N VAL A 115 2.22 -13.43 -9.88
CA VAL A 115 3.47 -13.55 -9.09
C VAL A 115 4.50 -12.50 -9.50
N GLN A 116 4.70 -12.28 -10.81
CA GLN A 116 5.66 -11.30 -11.33
C GLN A 116 5.33 -9.88 -10.85
N PHE A 117 4.04 -9.55 -10.79
CA PHE A 117 3.59 -8.27 -10.26
C PHE A 117 3.89 -8.16 -8.76
N ARG A 118 3.58 -9.20 -7.99
CA ARG A 118 3.80 -9.22 -6.54
C ARG A 118 5.27 -9.25 -6.14
N ASN A 119 6.15 -9.78 -6.99
CA ASN A 119 7.61 -9.68 -6.80
C ASN A 119 8.15 -8.25 -6.88
N MET A 120 7.40 -7.34 -7.49
CA MET A 120 7.81 -5.93 -7.66
C MET A 120 6.97 -4.96 -6.83
N ALA A 121 5.67 -5.23 -6.65
CA ALA A 121 4.78 -4.41 -5.85
C ALA A 121 5.22 -4.44 -4.39
N THR A 122 5.32 -3.26 -3.77
CA THR A 122 5.75 -3.14 -2.37
C THR A 122 4.57 -2.87 -1.45
N VAL A 123 4.71 -3.28 -0.19
CA VAL A 123 3.71 -3.03 0.87
C VAL A 123 3.52 -1.52 1.05
N GLY A 124 4.63 -0.76 1.13
CA GLY A 124 4.57 0.69 1.24
C GLY A 124 3.85 1.35 0.06
N GLY A 125 4.14 0.91 -1.18
CA GLY A 125 3.45 1.43 -2.37
C GLY A 125 1.95 1.13 -2.38
N SER A 126 1.53 -0.01 -1.82
CA SER A 126 0.12 -0.42 -1.71
C SER A 126 -0.65 0.38 -0.66
N ILE A 127 0.03 0.87 0.39
CA ILE A 127 -0.57 1.63 1.50
C ILE A 127 -0.49 3.12 1.27
N PHE A 128 0.67 3.64 0.83
CA PHE A 128 0.89 5.08 0.68
C PHE A 128 -0.09 5.74 -0.30
N GLY A 129 -0.51 5.00 -1.32
CA GLY A 129 -1.52 5.45 -2.28
C GLY A 129 -2.90 5.70 -1.68
N ARG A 130 -3.21 5.20 -0.49
CA ARG A 130 -4.51 5.32 0.21
C ARG A 130 -5.70 4.97 -0.68
N TYR A 131 -5.48 4.08 -1.67
CA TYR A 131 -6.55 3.68 -2.58
C TYR A 131 -7.58 2.81 -1.85
N GLY A 132 -8.86 3.15 -1.97
CA GLY A 132 -9.94 2.38 -1.35
C GLY A 132 -10.00 0.92 -1.82
N PHE A 133 -9.50 0.62 -3.01
CA PHE A 133 -9.41 -0.75 -3.55
C PHE A 133 -8.14 -1.51 -3.13
N SER A 134 -7.31 -0.94 -2.24
CA SER A 134 -6.10 -1.62 -1.79
C SER A 134 -6.45 -2.76 -0.83
N ASP A 135 -6.26 -3.99 -1.29
CA ASP A 135 -6.40 -5.20 -0.49
C ASP A 135 -5.51 -5.14 0.76
N VAL A 136 -4.28 -4.67 0.59
CA VAL A 136 -3.30 -4.54 1.68
C VAL A 136 -3.75 -3.51 2.72
N LEU A 137 -4.27 -2.36 2.30
CA LEU A 137 -4.78 -1.33 3.22
C LEU A 137 -5.94 -1.87 4.05
N THR A 138 -6.85 -2.61 3.42
CA THR A 138 -8.03 -3.21 4.09
C THR A 138 -7.60 -4.18 5.19
N VAL A 139 -6.71 -5.13 4.91
CA VAL A 139 -6.27 -6.11 5.91
C VAL A 139 -5.43 -5.48 7.00
N MET A 140 -4.53 -4.55 6.68
CA MET A 140 -3.69 -3.87 7.69
C MET A 140 -4.52 -3.03 8.65
N MET A 141 -5.58 -2.37 8.17
CA MET A 141 -6.51 -1.62 9.02
C MET A 141 -7.30 -2.56 9.96
N ALA A 142 -7.70 -3.74 9.48
CA ALA A 142 -8.38 -4.73 10.30
C ALA A 142 -7.47 -5.34 11.38
N LEU A 143 -6.18 -5.46 11.11
CA LEU A 143 -5.18 -6.00 12.05
C LEU A 143 -4.68 -4.96 13.08
N ASP A 144 -5.31 -3.80 13.19
CA ASP A 144 -4.88 -2.70 14.06
C ASP A 144 -3.43 -2.25 13.79
N ALA A 145 -2.99 -2.35 12.54
CA ALA A 145 -1.65 -2.00 12.17
C ALA A 145 -1.41 -0.49 12.23
N GLN A 146 -0.16 -0.12 12.39
CA GLN A 146 0.33 1.25 12.36
C GLN A 146 1.24 1.45 11.15
N VAL A 147 1.25 2.65 10.58
CA VAL A 147 2.28 3.08 9.65
C VAL A 147 3.39 3.80 10.41
N GLU A 148 4.61 3.60 9.97
CA GLU A 148 5.78 4.29 10.49
C GLU A 148 6.26 5.28 9.44
N LEU A 149 6.24 6.57 9.81
CA LEU A 149 6.59 7.69 8.95
C LEU A 149 7.86 8.36 9.49
N TYR A 150 8.76 8.78 8.61
CA TYR A 150 10.06 9.30 9.00
C TYR A 150 9.99 10.52 9.92
N LYS A 151 9.14 11.49 9.63
CA LYS A 151 8.99 12.71 10.45
C LYS A 151 7.84 12.62 11.45
N ARG A 152 6.72 12.07 11.05
CA ARG A 152 5.51 12.01 11.89
C ARG A 152 5.58 10.90 12.96
N GLY A 153 6.42 9.87 12.75
CA GLY A 153 6.45 8.69 13.61
C GLY A 153 5.31 7.72 13.32
N ARG A 154 4.87 7.00 14.35
CA ARG A 154 3.83 5.95 14.24
C ARG A 154 2.44 6.55 14.40
N ILE A 155 1.54 6.21 13.48
CA ILE A 155 0.10 6.48 13.55
C ILE A 155 -0.67 5.25 13.06
N SER A 156 -1.94 5.12 13.42
CA SER A 156 -2.74 3.99 12.93
C SER A 156 -2.92 4.04 11.41
N VAL A 157 -3.08 2.87 10.78
CA VAL A 157 -3.40 2.78 9.34
C VAL A 157 -4.71 3.48 9.04
N GLU A 158 -5.67 3.45 9.96
CA GLU A 158 -6.97 4.11 9.85
C GLU A 158 -6.81 5.65 9.79
N GLU A 159 -6.05 6.22 10.74
CA GLU A 159 -5.72 7.64 10.74
C GLU A 159 -4.97 8.04 9.47
N PHE A 160 -3.95 7.27 9.10
CA PHE A 160 -3.17 7.52 7.90
C PHE A 160 -4.03 7.54 6.64
N ALA A 161 -4.99 6.63 6.50
CA ALA A 161 -5.90 6.55 5.36
C ALA A 161 -6.83 7.78 5.25
N ALA A 162 -7.16 8.42 6.40
CA ALA A 162 -7.98 9.62 6.45
C ALA A 162 -7.22 10.90 6.15
N LEU A 163 -5.90 10.93 6.41
CA LEU A 163 -5.06 12.12 6.22
C LEU A 163 -4.94 12.52 4.74
N PRO A 164 -4.80 13.82 4.44
CA PRO A 164 -4.42 14.27 3.11
C PRO A 164 -3.01 13.79 2.76
N TYR A 165 -2.72 13.72 1.46
CA TYR A 165 -1.36 13.41 0.99
C TYR A 165 -0.36 14.45 1.47
N ASP A 166 0.69 14.00 2.11
CA ASP A 166 1.85 14.79 2.48
C ASP A 166 3.11 14.28 1.77
N ARG A 167 4.27 14.77 2.18
CA ARG A 167 5.57 14.42 1.61
C ARG A 167 6.50 13.77 2.60
N ASP A 168 5.92 13.13 3.61
CA ASP A 168 6.71 12.28 4.51
C ASP A 168 7.15 10.99 3.80
N ILE A 169 8.05 10.26 4.40
CA ILE A 169 8.52 8.97 3.90
C ILE A 169 7.91 7.87 4.76
N LEU A 170 7.13 7.00 4.13
CA LEU A 170 6.67 5.77 4.76
C LEU A 170 7.84 4.79 4.84
N THR A 171 8.25 4.45 6.04
CA THR A 171 9.39 3.56 6.30
C THR A 171 8.97 2.13 6.56
N GLY A 172 7.80 1.93 7.14
CA GLY A 172 7.30 0.59 7.43
C GLY A 172 5.87 0.57 7.94
N ILE A 173 5.41 -0.64 8.16
CA ILE A 173 4.13 -0.98 8.79
C ILE A 173 4.44 -1.84 10.01
N VAL A 174 3.80 -1.54 11.11
CA VAL A 174 3.94 -2.26 12.38
C VAL A 174 2.63 -2.92 12.73
N ILE A 175 2.66 -4.20 13.03
CA ILE A 175 1.50 -4.97 13.48
C ILE A 175 1.79 -5.45 14.91
N PRO A 176 1.09 -4.92 15.93
CA PRO A 176 1.22 -5.40 17.30
C PRO A 176 0.83 -6.87 17.42
N LYS A 177 1.62 -7.68 18.15
CA LYS A 177 1.35 -9.09 18.40
C LYS A 177 0.28 -9.28 19.49
N LYS A 178 -0.92 -8.84 19.19
CA LYS A 178 -2.11 -9.08 20.00
C LYS A 178 -2.79 -10.38 19.55
N PRO A 179 -3.50 -11.09 20.44
CA PRO A 179 -4.35 -12.20 20.00
C PRO A 179 -5.27 -11.75 18.87
N VAL A 180 -5.20 -12.42 17.72
CA VAL A 180 -5.96 -12.03 16.54
C VAL A 180 -6.60 -13.24 15.87
N LYS A 181 -7.84 -13.05 15.43
CA LYS A 181 -8.50 -13.91 14.43
C LYS A 181 -8.93 -13.02 13.30
N ALA A 182 -8.60 -13.35 12.08
CA ALA A 182 -8.95 -12.52 10.93
C ALA A 182 -9.35 -13.38 9.73
N VAL A 183 -10.32 -12.88 8.98
CA VAL A 183 -10.76 -13.47 7.71
C VAL A 183 -10.82 -12.35 6.67
N TYR A 184 -10.15 -12.57 5.54
CA TYR A 184 -10.16 -11.65 4.42
C TYR A 184 -10.90 -12.26 3.23
N LEU A 185 -11.79 -11.48 2.62
CA LEU A 185 -12.52 -11.83 1.41
C LEU A 185 -12.50 -10.67 0.42
N SER A 186 -12.53 -10.97 -0.86
CA SER A 186 -12.70 -9.95 -1.90
C SER A 186 -13.59 -10.47 -3.02
N GLN A 187 -14.45 -9.59 -3.54
CA GLN A 187 -15.22 -9.83 -4.74
C GLN A 187 -14.55 -9.15 -5.93
N ARG A 188 -14.32 -9.91 -7.01
CA ARG A 188 -13.71 -9.45 -8.26
C ARG A 188 -14.52 -9.95 -9.45
N ASN A 189 -14.50 -9.20 -10.55
CA ASN A 189 -15.16 -9.64 -11.80
C ASN A 189 -14.40 -10.83 -12.41
N THR A 190 -13.07 -10.72 -12.49
CA THR A 190 -12.18 -11.84 -12.80
C THR A 190 -11.16 -12.01 -11.70
N LYS A 191 -10.50 -13.17 -11.63
CA LYS A 191 -9.63 -13.56 -10.51
C LYS A 191 -8.56 -12.52 -10.17
N THR A 192 -8.00 -11.82 -11.15
CA THR A 192 -6.88 -10.88 -10.99
C THR A 192 -7.26 -9.42 -11.25
N ASP A 193 -8.54 -9.11 -11.41
CA ASP A 193 -9.02 -7.73 -11.51
C ASP A 193 -8.85 -6.96 -10.19
N PHE A 194 -9.04 -5.65 -10.29
CA PHE A 194 -9.28 -4.86 -9.10
C PHE A 194 -10.52 -5.36 -8.36
N PRO A 195 -10.48 -5.37 -7.03
CA PRO A 195 -11.65 -5.77 -6.28
C PRO A 195 -12.80 -4.76 -6.48
N VAL A 196 -13.99 -5.29 -6.65
CA VAL A 196 -15.24 -4.52 -6.58
C VAL A 196 -15.59 -4.23 -5.13
N LEU A 197 -15.24 -5.19 -4.24
CA LEU A 197 -15.42 -5.09 -2.80
C LEU A 197 -14.28 -5.85 -2.11
N THR A 198 -13.73 -5.26 -1.06
CA THR A 198 -12.84 -5.94 -0.12
C THR A 198 -13.48 -5.91 1.25
N CYS A 199 -13.33 -7.00 2.00
CA CYS A 199 -13.81 -7.08 3.38
C CYS A 199 -12.80 -7.88 4.21
N CYS A 200 -12.44 -7.33 5.36
CA CYS A 200 -11.69 -8.05 6.37
C CYS A 200 -12.42 -7.92 7.70
N VAL A 201 -12.84 -9.05 8.26
CA VAL A 201 -13.37 -9.09 9.62
C VAL A 201 -12.27 -9.63 10.50
N SER A 202 -12.00 -8.94 11.60
CA SER A 202 -11.03 -9.36 12.60
C SER A 202 -11.57 -9.20 13.99
N GLN A 203 -11.10 -10.08 14.87
CA GLN A 203 -11.17 -9.90 16.31
C GLN A 203 -9.75 -9.70 16.80
N VAL A 204 -9.45 -8.51 17.29
CA VAL A 204 -8.15 -8.15 17.88
C VAL A 204 -8.38 -7.95 19.37
N GLU A 205 -7.85 -8.86 20.20
CA GLU A 205 -8.26 -8.96 21.61
C GLU A 205 -9.79 -9.11 21.71
N ASP A 206 -10.48 -8.17 22.33
CA ASP A 206 -11.95 -8.18 22.48
C ASP A 206 -12.66 -7.28 21.47
N GLU A 207 -11.93 -6.55 20.61
CA GLU A 207 -12.52 -5.64 19.63
C GLU A 207 -12.78 -6.36 18.30
N ILE A 208 -14.04 -6.33 17.86
CA ILE A 208 -14.43 -6.82 16.53
C ILE A 208 -14.41 -5.64 15.56
N ARG A 209 -13.66 -5.80 14.48
CA ARG A 209 -13.51 -4.83 13.39
C ARG A 209 -14.00 -5.43 12.09
N CYS A 210 -14.80 -4.69 11.35
CA CYS A 210 -15.19 -5.00 9.98
C CYS A 210 -14.68 -3.89 9.06
N VAL A 211 -13.65 -4.19 8.30
CA VAL A 211 -13.06 -3.21 7.38
C VAL A 211 -13.53 -3.50 5.96
N ILE A 212 -14.16 -2.51 5.35
CA ILE A 212 -14.70 -2.59 4.00
C ILE A 212 -13.95 -1.60 3.10
N GLY A 213 -13.49 -2.08 1.94
CA GLY A 213 -12.78 -1.27 0.94
C GLY A 213 -13.37 -1.43 -0.46
N ALA A 214 -12.80 -0.70 -1.40
CA ALA A 214 -13.19 -0.56 -2.79
C ALA A 214 -14.49 0.25 -3.00
N ARG A 215 -15.65 -0.24 -2.56
CA ARG A 215 -16.95 0.42 -2.79
C ARG A 215 -17.15 1.75 -2.06
N PRO A 216 -16.71 1.93 -0.81
CA PRO A 216 -16.80 3.26 -0.18
C PRO A 216 -15.81 4.30 -0.74
N MET A 217 -15.06 3.99 -1.80
CA MET A 217 -13.93 4.77 -2.36
C MET A 217 -12.72 4.89 -1.41
N LYS A 218 -12.91 4.78 -0.10
CA LYS A 218 -11.88 4.66 0.93
C LYS A 218 -12.14 3.41 1.75
N ALA A 219 -11.11 2.80 2.31
CA ALA A 219 -11.31 1.76 3.31
C ALA A 219 -11.91 2.39 4.57
N VAL A 220 -12.94 1.75 5.10
CA VAL A 220 -13.69 2.19 6.30
C VAL A 220 -13.67 1.06 7.31
N CYS A 221 -13.28 1.36 8.54
CA CYS A 221 -13.35 0.44 9.67
C CYS A 221 -14.65 0.68 10.45
N LEU A 222 -15.45 -0.37 10.56
CA LEU A 222 -16.64 -0.41 11.40
C LEU A 222 -16.32 -1.26 12.62
N ARG A 223 -16.72 -0.78 13.79
CA ARG A 223 -16.56 -1.48 15.07
C ARG A 223 -17.90 -1.96 15.58
N ASP A 224 -17.92 -3.13 16.21
CA ASP A 224 -19.14 -3.71 16.77
C ASP A 224 -19.50 -3.09 18.13
N GLU A 225 -19.73 -1.77 18.15
CA GLU A 225 -20.07 -1.03 19.36
C GLU A 225 -21.39 -1.49 20.01
N LYS A 226 -22.27 -2.11 19.23
CA LYS A 226 -23.58 -2.60 19.69
C LYS A 226 -23.59 -4.09 20.04
N GLY A 227 -22.47 -4.78 19.86
CA GLY A 227 -22.37 -6.21 20.10
C GLY A 227 -23.24 -7.09 19.18
N ILE A 228 -23.59 -6.58 17.99
CA ILE A 228 -24.46 -7.30 17.04
C ILE A 228 -23.80 -8.58 16.54
N LEU A 229 -22.50 -8.49 16.21
CA LEU A 229 -21.75 -9.64 15.71
C LEU A 229 -21.43 -10.66 16.79
N SER A 230 -21.27 -10.22 18.04
CA SER A 230 -21.03 -11.09 19.20
C SER A 230 -22.27 -11.88 19.62
N GLN A 231 -23.45 -11.41 19.24
CA GLN A 231 -24.74 -12.08 19.53
C GLN A 231 -25.16 -13.11 18.47
N GLY A 232 -24.34 -13.27 17.41
CA GLY A 232 -24.64 -14.13 16.28
C GLY A 232 -25.30 -13.36 15.12
N ILE A 233 -25.27 -13.99 13.94
CA ILE A 233 -25.84 -13.39 12.73
C ILE A 233 -27.37 -13.48 12.84
N ASN A 234 -28.03 -12.38 13.14
CA ASN A 234 -29.48 -12.24 13.02
C ASN A 234 -29.83 -11.72 11.61
N LYS A 235 -30.97 -12.20 11.07
CA LYS A 235 -31.48 -11.80 9.75
C LYS A 235 -32.24 -10.47 9.78
N GLU A 236 -32.20 -9.72 10.88
CA GLU A 236 -32.85 -8.41 11.01
C GLU A 236 -31.94 -7.26 10.58
#